data_2d6cfcdf164ce73edc5487500c396e0a
#
_entry.id   2d6cfcdf164ce73edc5487500c396e0a
#
_cell.length_a   1.000
_cell.length_b   1.000
_cell.length_c   1.000
_cell.angle_alpha   90.00
_cell.angle_beta   90.00
_cell.angle_gamma   90.00
#
_symmetry.space_group_name_H-M   'P 1'
#
loop_
_entity.id
_entity.type
_entity.pdbx_description
1 polymer ?
#
loop_
_entity_poly.entity_id
_entity_poly.type
_entity_poly.pdbx_seq_one_letter_code
_entity_poly.pdbx_strand_id
1 'polypeptide(L)'
;MKMKEPVTCNRSTCNSPQAITLSIGILFAPAITFRLNGTYWNKDQKYSGEYTISKEGKNLILHSSSGTQIVPDHFTLTPENDETTNFDLLNVMIGINFHWQRTEDQKFKGTLKIMDEGKHLTAINILPLEDYLLSVISSEMSATSSLELLKAHAVISRSWLIAQKIKSEKLTDTYQSCIQDEQQYIRWYDREDHEHFDVCADDHCQRYQGISKAYTPFVQQAIEATRGEVLVYDGEICDARFSKCCGGVTEYFENTWEPVNHPYLTKVIDSDTQSSTPDLSQEENARKWILSTPDVFCNTRDKAILSNVLNDYDQETQDFFRWQVSYSPSELSALITSRIGIDFGEIQSIEPVERGVSGRITRLRIQGSKRDMIIGKELVIRKAFSQSHLYSSAFIVETEKDTSEAITRFTLKGAGWGHGVGLCQIGAAVMSDKGYDYKQILSHYFPGTQLESIKNVNSSVSFAATSSINRGGAGKS
;
A
#
# COMPACT_ATOMS: atom_id res chain seq x y z
N MET A 1 -22.03 -49.44 47.69
CA MET A 1 -21.87 -49.02 46.33
C MET A 1 -22.37 -47.57 46.20
N LYS A 2 -21.49 -46.59 46.38
CA LYS A 2 -21.83 -45.16 46.34
C LYS A 2 -21.51 -44.62 44.96
N MET A 3 -22.52 -44.12 44.25
CA MET A 3 -22.38 -43.45 42.97
C MET A 3 -21.68 -42.11 43.17
N LYS A 4 -20.64 -41.83 42.35
CA LYS A 4 -19.96 -40.53 42.27
C LYS A 4 -20.77 -39.63 41.39
N GLU A 5 -21.09 -38.43 41.87
CA GLU A 5 -21.66 -37.34 41.11
C GLU A 5 -20.66 -36.78 40.05
N PRO A 6 -21.13 -36.27 38.91
CA PRO A 6 -20.25 -35.70 37.88
C PRO A 6 -19.72 -34.33 38.31
N VAL A 7 -18.43 -34.16 38.19
CA VAL A 7 -17.72 -32.90 38.40
C VAL A 7 -18.15 -31.93 37.32
N THR A 8 -18.85 -30.89 37.67
CA THR A 8 -19.13 -29.71 36.83
C THR A 8 -17.83 -28.94 36.61
N CYS A 9 -17.33 -28.96 35.35
CA CYS A 9 -16.23 -28.14 34.93
C CYS A 9 -16.68 -26.67 34.89
N ASN A 10 -16.23 -25.88 35.86
CA ASN A 10 -16.38 -24.43 35.85
C ASN A 10 -15.59 -23.89 34.62
N ARG A 11 -16.29 -23.34 33.65
CA ARG A 11 -15.69 -22.50 32.59
C ARG A 11 -15.09 -21.25 33.25
N SER A 12 -13.82 -21.36 33.66
CA SER A 12 -12.99 -20.19 33.93
C SER A 12 -12.90 -19.41 32.64
N THR A 13 -13.37 -18.18 32.64
CA THR A 13 -13.18 -17.16 31.63
C THR A 13 -11.69 -16.99 31.37
N CYS A 14 -11.16 -17.70 30.37
CA CYS A 14 -9.92 -17.31 29.74
C CYS A 14 -10.17 -15.94 29.04
N ASN A 15 -9.62 -14.89 29.63
CA ASN A 15 -9.45 -13.61 28.93
C ASN A 15 -8.52 -13.86 27.74
N SER A 16 -9.08 -14.26 26.61
CA SER A 16 -8.36 -14.20 25.34
C SER A 16 -8.05 -12.72 25.08
N PRO A 17 -6.81 -12.34 24.81
CA PRO A 17 -6.52 -10.96 24.45
C PRO A 17 -7.41 -10.57 23.27
N GLN A 18 -8.09 -9.45 23.41
CA GLN A 18 -9.04 -8.95 22.42
C GLN A 18 -8.33 -8.82 21.07
N ALA A 19 -8.82 -9.50 20.03
CA ALA A 19 -8.23 -9.45 18.72
C ALA A 19 -8.28 -8.02 18.18
N ILE A 20 -7.17 -7.53 17.62
CA ILE A 20 -7.11 -6.22 16.98
C ILE A 20 -8.08 -6.25 15.80
N THR A 21 -9.02 -5.32 15.79
CA THR A 21 -10.03 -5.16 14.75
C THR A 21 -9.69 -3.94 13.90
N LEU A 22 -9.91 -4.05 12.60
CA LEU A 22 -9.64 -3.04 11.60
C LEU A 22 -10.91 -2.63 10.88
N SER A 23 -10.94 -1.37 10.45
CA SER A 23 -11.93 -0.80 9.56
C SER A 23 -11.30 -0.40 8.23
N ILE A 24 -11.81 -0.95 7.13
CA ILE A 24 -11.26 -0.78 5.78
C ILE A 24 -12.31 -0.11 4.88
N GLY A 25 -11.98 1.08 4.34
CA GLY A 25 -12.80 1.75 3.33
C GLY A 25 -12.65 1.06 1.97
N ILE A 26 -13.77 0.53 1.41
CA ILE A 26 -13.74 -0.29 0.19
C ILE A 26 -14.29 0.47 -1.02
N LEU A 27 -15.47 1.07 -0.89
CA LEU A 27 -16.20 1.64 -2.01
C LEU A 27 -16.74 3.03 -1.64
N PHE A 28 -16.50 3.99 -2.53
CA PHE A 28 -16.91 5.38 -2.41
C PHE A 28 -17.81 5.72 -3.59
N ALA A 29 -19.14 5.81 -3.37
CA ALA A 29 -20.11 5.96 -4.45
C ALA A 29 -21.38 6.71 -4.01
N PRO A 30 -22.12 7.33 -4.93
CA PRO A 30 -23.40 7.98 -4.59
C PRO A 30 -24.49 6.98 -4.19
N ALA A 31 -24.35 5.71 -4.59
CA ALA A 31 -25.19 4.58 -4.17
C ALA A 31 -24.34 3.32 -4.11
N ILE A 32 -24.62 2.45 -3.14
CA ILE A 32 -23.87 1.22 -2.91
C ILE A 32 -24.84 0.03 -2.98
N THR A 33 -24.53 -0.93 -3.86
CA THR A 33 -25.26 -2.19 -3.96
C THR A 33 -24.45 -3.31 -3.33
N PHE A 34 -25.09 -4.08 -2.47
CA PHE A 34 -24.46 -5.19 -1.77
C PHE A 34 -25.43 -6.38 -1.62
N ARG A 35 -24.85 -7.58 -1.49
CA ARG A 35 -25.60 -8.81 -1.26
C ARG A 35 -25.09 -9.50 0.00
N LEU A 36 -26.02 -9.81 0.91
CA LEU A 36 -25.72 -10.54 2.16
C LEU A 36 -25.93 -12.04 1.94
N ASN A 37 -24.86 -12.80 2.03
CA ASN A 37 -24.86 -14.26 1.91
C ASN A 37 -24.92 -14.87 3.32
N GLY A 38 -26.14 -15.03 3.81
CA GLY A 38 -26.46 -15.44 5.16
C GLY A 38 -27.20 -14.33 5.93
N THR A 39 -27.32 -14.52 7.25
CA THR A 39 -28.03 -13.58 8.12
C THR A 39 -27.09 -12.56 8.71
N TYR A 40 -27.46 -11.29 8.59
CA TYR A 40 -26.82 -10.14 9.21
C TYR A 40 -27.81 -9.42 10.14
N TRP A 41 -27.27 -8.73 11.16
CA TRP A 41 -28.05 -8.01 12.12
C TRP A 41 -27.68 -6.52 12.14
N ASN A 42 -28.70 -5.67 12.16
CA ASN A 42 -28.57 -4.30 12.62
C ASN A 42 -29.45 -4.15 13.85
N LYS A 43 -28.85 -4.00 15.03
CA LYS A 43 -29.56 -4.09 16.33
C LYS A 43 -30.37 -5.39 16.40
N ASP A 44 -31.68 -5.29 16.51
CA ASP A 44 -32.62 -6.41 16.64
C ASP A 44 -33.27 -6.85 15.30
N GLN A 45 -32.89 -6.21 14.20
CA GLN A 45 -33.45 -6.50 12.88
C GLN A 45 -32.52 -7.37 12.04
N LYS A 46 -33.09 -8.40 11.41
CA LYS A 46 -32.38 -9.33 10.52
C LYS A 46 -32.42 -8.84 9.07
N TYR A 47 -31.30 -9.04 8.37
CA TYR A 47 -31.12 -8.73 6.95
C TYR A 47 -30.49 -9.90 6.23
N SER A 48 -30.93 -10.17 4.99
CA SER A 48 -30.34 -11.17 4.08
C SER A 48 -30.75 -10.87 2.65
N GLY A 49 -29.97 -11.27 1.65
CA GLY A 49 -30.24 -10.99 0.24
C GLY A 49 -29.62 -9.68 -0.24
N GLU A 50 -30.18 -9.12 -1.33
CA GLU A 50 -29.60 -7.99 -2.04
C GLU A 50 -30.30 -6.67 -1.67
N TYR A 51 -29.49 -5.63 -1.53
CA TYR A 51 -29.89 -4.28 -1.17
C TYR A 51 -29.08 -3.26 -1.95
N THR A 52 -29.73 -2.11 -2.21
CA THR A 52 -29.06 -0.89 -2.64
C THR A 52 -29.32 0.21 -1.63
N ILE A 53 -28.30 0.89 -1.17
CA ILE A 53 -28.43 2.06 -0.30
C ILE A 53 -28.06 3.31 -1.09
N SER A 54 -28.88 4.35 -0.98
CA SER A 54 -28.67 5.65 -1.62
C SER A 54 -29.07 6.78 -0.68
N LYS A 55 -28.62 8.00 -0.98
CA LYS A 55 -28.97 9.20 -0.23
C LYS A 55 -30.12 9.94 -0.92
N GLU A 56 -31.20 10.19 -0.20
CA GLU A 56 -32.32 11.02 -0.63
C GLU A 56 -32.54 12.16 0.36
N GLY A 57 -32.17 13.36 -0.05
CA GLY A 57 -32.19 14.54 0.82
C GLY A 57 -31.22 14.38 2.01
N LYS A 58 -31.74 14.28 3.22
CA LYS A 58 -30.97 14.06 4.46
C LYS A 58 -31.00 12.61 4.94
N ASN A 59 -31.70 11.71 4.27
CA ASN A 59 -31.92 10.34 4.71
C ASN A 59 -31.14 9.35 3.86
N LEU A 60 -30.66 8.29 4.47
CA LEU A 60 -30.22 7.09 3.78
C LEU A 60 -31.41 6.17 3.57
N ILE A 61 -31.62 5.76 2.32
CA ILE A 61 -32.71 4.88 1.92
C ILE A 61 -32.12 3.54 1.50
N LEU A 62 -32.56 2.49 2.18
CA LEU A 62 -32.24 1.11 1.84
C LEU A 62 -33.36 0.55 0.96
N HIS A 63 -33.02 0.16 -0.26
CA HIS A 63 -33.92 -0.46 -1.24
C HIS A 63 -33.72 -1.96 -1.25
N SER A 64 -34.80 -2.71 -1.33
CA SER A 64 -34.83 -4.16 -1.49
C SER A 64 -36.00 -4.58 -2.39
N SER A 65 -36.08 -5.85 -2.75
CA SER A 65 -37.22 -6.41 -3.48
C SER A 65 -38.56 -6.31 -2.74
N SER A 66 -38.51 -6.16 -1.42
CA SER A 66 -39.71 -6.03 -0.55
C SER A 66 -40.13 -4.57 -0.30
N GLY A 67 -39.36 -3.59 -0.76
CA GLY A 67 -39.64 -2.16 -0.57
C GLY A 67 -38.46 -1.35 -0.11
N THR A 68 -38.74 -0.17 0.42
CA THR A 68 -37.76 0.82 0.87
C THR A 68 -37.88 1.06 2.37
N GLN A 69 -36.73 1.35 3.01
CA GLN A 69 -36.62 1.63 4.45
C GLN A 69 -35.65 2.79 4.67
N ILE A 70 -35.98 3.73 5.56
CA ILE A 70 -35.02 4.72 6.05
C ILE A 70 -34.10 4.04 7.05
N VAL A 71 -32.80 4.21 6.88
CA VAL A 71 -31.77 3.70 7.78
C VAL A 71 -30.92 4.84 8.35
N PRO A 72 -30.23 4.64 9.49
CA PRO A 72 -29.39 5.67 10.09
C PRO A 72 -28.15 5.99 9.25
N ASP A 73 -27.56 7.18 9.42
CA ASP A 73 -26.38 7.67 8.71
C ASP A 73 -25.13 6.75 8.89
N HIS A 74 -25.14 5.92 9.92
CA HIS A 74 -24.17 4.86 10.17
C HIS A 74 -24.90 3.51 10.23
N PHE A 75 -25.12 2.92 9.06
CA PHE A 75 -25.82 1.65 8.94
C PHE A 75 -24.81 0.49 9.03
N THR A 76 -24.88 -0.28 10.11
CA THR A 76 -23.93 -1.37 10.40
C THR A 76 -24.63 -2.72 10.39
N LEU A 77 -24.10 -3.66 9.63
CA LEU A 77 -24.59 -5.02 9.45
C LEU A 77 -23.56 -6.01 9.99
N THR A 78 -23.84 -6.63 11.13
CA THR A 78 -22.97 -7.60 11.80
C THR A 78 -23.41 -9.02 11.43
N PRO A 79 -22.48 -9.91 11.01
CA PRO A 79 -22.83 -11.28 10.66
C PRO A 79 -23.35 -12.07 11.87
N GLU A 80 -24.32 -12.97 11.64
CA GLU A 80 -24.80 -13.92 12.67
C GLU A 80 -23.72 -14.96 12.98
N ASN A 81 -22.89 -15.32 12.01
CA ASN A 81 -21.78 -16.25 12.16
C ASN A 81 -20.61 -15.83 11.25
N ASP A 82 -19.48 -15.45 11.85
CA ASP A 82 -18.30 -14.95 11.14
C ASP A 82 -17.63 -16.01 10.22
N GLU A 83 -17.84 -17.29 10.48
CA GLU A 83 -17.22 -18.35 9.68
C GLU A 83 -18.00 -18.65 8.40
N THR A 84 -19.32 -18.59 8.45
CA THR A 84 -20.21 -19.06 7.37
C THR A 84 -20.88 -17.93 6.58
N THR A 85 -20.99 -16.72 7.18
CA THR A 85 -21.60 -15.56 6.51
C THR A 85 -20.56 -14.69 5.83
N ASN A 86 -20.94 -14.10 4.71
CA ASN A 86 -20.13 -13.15 3.96
C ASN A 86 -21.06 -12.20 3.19
N PHE A 87 -20.51 -11.11 2.65
CA PHE A 87 -21.26 -10.21 1.78
C PHE A 87 -20.47 -9.89 0.52
N ASP A 88 -21.20 -9.59 -0.55
CA ASP A 88 -20.64 -9.08 -1.80
C ASP A 88 -20.89 -7.57 -1.86
N LEU A 89 -19.88 -6.79 -2.23
CA LEU A 89 -20.02 -5.43 -2.75
C LEU A 89 -19.96 -5.51 -4.27
N LEU A 90 -20.99 -4.94 -4.95
CA LEU A 90 -21.09 -5.01 -6.39
C LEU A 90 -20.45 -3.76 -7.02
N ASN A 91 -19.80 -3.96 -8.19
CA ASN A 91 -19.16 -2.89 -8.95
C ASN A 91 -18.06 -2.11 -8.16
N VAL A 92 -17.26 -2.80 -7.39
CA VAL A 92 -16.10 -2.18 -6.72
C VAL A 92 -15.07 -1.77 -7.76
N MET A 93 -14.69 -0.48 -7.77
CA MET A 93 -13.64 0.04 -8.64
C MET A 93 -12.29 -0.38 -8.08
N ILE A 94 -11.45 -1.01 -8.90
CA ILE A 94 -10.08 -1.40 -8.55
C ILE A 94 -9.08 -0.83 -9.54
N GLY A 95 -7.84 -0.62 -9.09
CA GLY A 95 -6.78 -0.04 -9.90
C GLY A 95 -7.05 1.38 -10.32
N ILE A 96 -7.54 2.20 -9.42
CA ILE A 96 -7.91 3.60 -9.68
C ILE A 96 -6.72 4.36 -10.25
N ASN A 97 -6.90 4.95 -11.43
CA ASN A 97 -5.87 5.66 -12.20
C ASN A 97 -4.74 4.78 -12.77
N PHE A 98 -4.86 3.46 -12.74
CA PHE A 98 -3.95 2.54 -13.43
C PHE A 98 -4.53 2.09 -14.78
N HIS A 99 -3.67 1.61 -15.69
CA HIS A 99 -4.10 1.12 -17.01
C HIS A 99 -5.02 -0.10 -16.96
N TRP A 100 -5.05 -0.82 -15.83
CA TRP A 100 -5.90 -1.99 -15.55
C TRP A 100 -7.14 -1.66 -14.71
N GLN A 101 -7.50 -0.36 -14.56
CA GLN A 101 -8.70 0.06 -13.84
C GLN A 101 -9.95 -0.62 -14.40
N ARG A 102 -10.72 -1.25 -13.53
CA ARG A 102 -11.98 -1.90 -13.86
C ARG A 102 -12.89 -1.99 -12.64
N THR A 103 -14.13 -2.40 -12.86
CA THR A 103 -15.07 -2.77 -11.80
C THR A 103 -15.15 -4.28 -11.68
N GLU A 104 -15.25 -4.79 -10.46
CA GLU A 104 -15.53 -6.19 -10.19
C GLU A 104 -16.37 -6.34 -8.92
N ASP A 105 -17.12 -7.43 -8.83
CA ASP A 105 -17.84 -7.78 -7.61
C ASP A 105 -16.85 -8.43 -6.64
N GLN A 106 -16.81 -7.94 -5.42
CA GLN A 106 -15.89 -8.43 -4.40
C GLN A 106 -16.64 -8.97 -3.19
N LYS A 107 -16.13 -10.05 -2.63
CA LYS A 107 -16.70 -10.78 -1.50
C LYS A 107 -15.89 -10.54 -0.23
N PHE A 108 -16.57 -10.29 0.88
CA PHE A 108 -15.95 -9.93 2.17
C PHE A 108 -16.54 -10.74 3.31
N LYS A 109 -15.72 -11.01 4.34
CA LYS A 109 -16.15 -11.51 5.66
C LYS A 109 -16.26 -10.35 6.65
N GLY A 110 -16.87 -10.64 7.82
CA GLY A 110 -16.98 -9.69 8.92
C GLY A 110 -18.14 -8.71 8.75
N THR A 111 -18.03 -7.57 9.40
CA THR A 111 -19.08 -6.55 9.48
C THR A 111 -19.02 -5.59 8.30
N LEU A 112 -20.18 -5.28 7.71
CA LEU A 112 -20.34 -4.21 6.73
C LEU A 112 -20.92 -2.97 7.44
N LYS A 113 -20.24 -1.84 7.32
CA LYS A 113 -20.73 -0.52 7.76
C LYS A 113 -20.83 0.39 6.53
N ILE A 114 -21.98 1.05 6.36
CA ILE A 114 -22.18 2.06 5.32
C ILE A 114 -22.44 3.39 6.01
N MET A 115 -21.77 4.44 5.57
CA MET A 115 -21.91 5.77 6.14
C MET A 115 -21.99 6.85 5.05
N ASP A 116 -22.64 7.96 5.40
CA ASP A 116 -22.71 9.16 4.56
C ASP A 116 -21.58 10.12 4.91
N GLU A 117 -20.70 10.41 3.96
CA GLU A 117 -19.62 11.41 4.09
C GLU A 117 -19.99 12.74 3.40
N GLY A 118 -21.27 12.94 3.09
CA GLY A 118 -21.79 14.16 2.48
C GLY A 118 -21.70 14.15 0.95
N LYS A 119 -20.53 13.93 0.36
CA LYS A 119 -20.31 13.87 -1.09
C LYS A 119 -20.62 12.49 -1.69
N HIS A 120 -20.43 11.44 -0.94
CA HIS A 120 -20.63 10.05 -1.33
C HIS A 120 -20.96 9.20 -0.10
N LEU A 121 -21.40 7.98 -0.35
CA LEU A 121 -21.50 6.93 0.64
C LEU A 121 -20.20 6.14 0.66
N THR A 122 -19.79 5.68 1.83
CA THR A 122 -18.60 4.84 2.03
C THR A 122 -19.01 3.49 2.59
N ALA A 123 -18.64 2.41 1.88
CA ALA A 123 -18.71 1.06 2.42
C ALA A 123 -17.41 0.71 3.15
N ILE A 124 -17.52 0.34 4.41
CA ILE A 124 -16.41 -0.01 5.29
C ILE A 124 -16.59 -1.46 5.72
N ASN A 125 -15.54 -2.25 5.54
CA ASN A 125 -15.45 -3.61 6.07
C ASN A 125 -14.74 -3.59 7.42
N ILE A 126 -15.30 -4.28 8.43
CA ILE A 126 -14.70 -4.37 9.77
C ILE A 126 -14.46 -5.85 10.08
N LEU A 127 -13.19 -6.21 10.37
CA LEU A 127 -12.78 -7.59 10.61
C LEU A 127 -11.48 -7.66 11.46
N PRO A 128 -11.12 -8.86 11.99
CA PRO A 128 -9.86 -9.06 12.68
C PRO A 128 -8.64 -8.83 11.78
N LEU A 129 -7.54 -8.34 12.37
CA LEU A 129 -6.26 -8.07 11.71
C LEU A 129 -5.73 -9.26 10.91
N GLU A 130 -5.75 -10.46 11.48
CA GLU A 130 -5.19 -11.64 10.81
C GLU A 130 -6.03 -12.07 9.60
N ASP A 131 -7.35 -11.85 9.62
CA ASP A 131 -8.23 -12.09 8.48
C ASP A 131 -8.03 -11.05 7.36
N TYR A 132 -7.72 -9.78 7.72
CA TYR A 132 -7.29 -8.77 6.77
C TYR A 132 -6.01 -9.19 6.03
N LEU A 133 -5.01 -9.72 6.76
CA LEU A 133 -3.74 -10.14 6.17
C LEU A 133 -3.89 -11.29 5.16
N LEU A 134 -4.87 -12.19 5.34
CA LEU A 134 -5.15 -13.24 4.34
C LEU A 134 -5.43 -12.66 2.96
N SER A 135 -6.22 -11.59 2.91
CA SER A 135 -6.52 -10.89 1.67
C SER A 135 -5.34 -10.09 1.13
N VAL A 136 -4.68 -9.30 2.00
CA VAL A 136 -3.57 -8.43 1.60
C VAL A 136 -2.44 -9.24 0.96
N ILE A 137 -1.98 -10.30 1.61
CA ILE A 137 -0.88 -11.11 1.11
C ILE A 137 -1.23 -11.74 -0.24
N SER A 138 -2.48 -12.21 -0.40
CA SER A 138 -2.95 -12.79 -1.67
C SER A 138 -3.20 -11.73 -2.77
N SER A 139 -3.36 -10.45 -2.39
CA SER A 139 -3.62 -9.35 -3.32
C SER A 139 -2.33 -8.62 -3.73
N GLU A 140 -1.35 -8.53 -2.82
CA GLU A 140 -0.06 -7.88 -3.06
C GLU A 140 0.93 -8.79 -3.79
N MET A 141 0.84 -10.08 -3.57
CA MET A 141 1.77 -11.08 -4.11
C MET A 141 0.99 -12.28 -4.68
N SER A 142 1.68 -13.07 -5.51
CA SER A 142 1.13 -14.36 -5.90
C SER A 142 0.95 -15.28 -4.69
N ALA A 143 -0.21 -15.89 -4.57
CA ALA A 143 -0.49 -16.90 -3.53
C ALA A 143 0.35 -18.17 -3.66
N THR A 144 1.12 -18.31 -4.76
CA THR A 144 2.08 -19.41 -5.02
C THR A 144 3.51 -19.05 -4.60
N SER A 145 3.75 -17.89 -4.01
CA SER A 145 5.05 -17.50 -3.44
C SER A 145 5.54 -18.51 -2.40
N SER A 146 6.84 -18.56 -2.20
CA SER A 146 7.44 -19.43 -1.17
C SER A 146 6.94 -19.10 0.23
N LEU A 147 6.87 -20.11 1.10
CA LEU A 147 6.40 -19.93 2.48
C LEU A 147 7.19 -18.89 3.26
N GLU A 148 8.52 -18.85 3.09
CA GLU A 148 9.37 -17.90 3.81
C GLU A 148 9.16 -16.45 3.34
N LEU A 149 8.93 -16.24 2.05
CA LEU A 149 8.56 -14.93 1.52
C LEU A 149 7.19 -14.47 2.04
N LEU A 150 6.20 -15.37 2.05
CA LEU A 150 4.87 -15.08 2.58
C LEU A 150 4.91 -14.76 4.08
N LYS A 151 5.75 -15.44 4.88
CA LYS A 151 5.97 -15.13 6.29
C LYS A 151 6.58 -13.73 6.47
N ALA A 152 7.65 -13.43 5.71
CA ALA A 152 8.26 -12.10 5.76
C ALA A 152 7.24 -11.00 5.42
N HIS A 153 6.44 -11.23 4.38
CA HIS A 153 5.41 -10.29 3.96
C HIS A 153 4.29 -10.13 5.00
N ALA A 154 3.87 -11.21 5.68
CA ALA A 154 2.89 -11.16 6.76
C ALA A 154 3.38 -10.30 7.93
N VAL A 155 4.64 -10.44 8.32
CA VAL A 155 5.24 -9.64 9.40
C VAL A 155 5.32 -8.16 9.02
N ILE A 156 5.82 -7.81 7.83
CA ILE A 156 5.95 -6.40 7.42
C ILE A 156 4.60 -5.74 7.21
N SER A 157 3.62 -6.44 6.60
CA SER A 157 2.27 -5.90 6.41
C SER A 157 1.57 -5.64 7.73
N ARG A 158 1.74 -6.54 8.71
CA ARG A 158 1.23 -6.37 10.07
C ARG A 158 1.90 -5.20 10.78
N SER A 159 3.22 -5.10 10.72
CA SER A 159 4.00 -4.03 11.35
C SER A 159 3.61 -2.66 10.79
N TRP A 160 3.58 -2.53 9.46
CA TRP A 160 3.17 -1.31 8.79
C TRP A 160 1.78 -0.86 9.22
N LEU A 161 0.80 -1.77 9.17
CA LEU A 161 -0.58 -1.45 9.49
C LEU A 161 -0.75 -0.95 10.93
N ILE A 162 -0.10 -1.63 11.90
CA ILE A 162 -0.17 -1.23 13.29
C ILE A 162 0.56 0.10 13.51
N ALA A 163 1.71 0.32 12.88
CA ALA A 163 2.41 1.59 12.92
C ALA A 163 1.53 2.74 12.39
N GLN A 164 0.79 2.51 11.27
CA GLN A 164 -0.15 3.50 10.75
C GLN A 164 -1.29 3.80 11.72
N LYS A 165 -1.85 2.76 12.35
CA LYS A 165 -2.91 2.91 13.35
C LYS A 165 -2.43 3.70 14.57
N ILE A 166 -1.26 3.38 15.11
CA ILE A 166 -0.65 4.12 16.23
C ILE A 166 -0.40 5.58 15.82
N LYS A 167 0.10 5.82 14.62
CA LYS A 167 0.37 7.17 14.12
C LYS A 167 -0.91 8.01 14.00
N SER A 168 -2.03 7.41 13.56
CA SER A 168 -3.32 8.12 13.46
C SER A 168 -3.88 8.56 14.83
N GLU A 169 -3.55 7.83 15.87
CA GLU A 169 -3.97 8.17 17.24
C GLU A 169 -3.11 9.28 17.88
N LYS A 170 -1.85 9.44 17.41
CA LYS A 170 -0.88 10.41 17.94
C LYS A 170 -0.93 11.80 17.25
N LEU A 171 -1.97 12.13 16.49
CA LEU A 171 -2.13 13.36 15.67
C LEU A 171 -1.65 14.64 16.39
N THR A 172 -0.37 15.00 16.23
CA THR A 172 0.16 16.27 16.74
C THR A 172 1.22 16.93 15.85
N ASP A 173 1.84 16.23 14.92
CA ASP A 173 2.93 16.82 14.14
C ASP A 173 2.49 17.17 12.72
N THR A 174 2.27 18.44 12.50
CA THR A 174 2.10 19.02 11.17
C THR A 174 3.49 19.33 10.60
N TYR A 175 4.03 18.42 9.77
CA TYR A 175 5.13 18.79 8.89
C TYR A 175 4.56 19.33 7.56
N GLN A 176 5.35 20.14 6.89
CA GLN A 176 4.98 20.64 5.59
C GLN A 176 5.23 19.56 4.53
N SER A 177 4.17 18.86 4.12
CA SER A 177 4.24 17.77 3.14
C SER A 177 4.41 18.27 1.69
N CYS A 178 4.13 19.56 1.44
CA CYS A 178 4.22 20.16 0.12
C CYS A 178 4.89 21.55 0.20
N ILE A 179 5.89 21.75 -0.66
CA ILE A 179 6.53 23.06 -0.90
C ILE A 179 6.20 23.43 -2.35
N GLN A 180 5.44 24.49 -2.55
CA GLN A 180 5.04 24.95 -3.87
C GLN A 180 5.17 26.47 -3.96
N ASP A 181 5.98 26.93 -4.91
CA ASP A 181 6.18 28.33 -5.28
C ASP A 181 6.41 28.45 -6.79
N GLU A 182 6.90 29.58 -7.28
CA GLU A 182 7.19 29.79 -8.70
C GLU A 182 8.38 28.97 -9.22
N GLN A 183 9.28 28.53 -8.35
CA GLN A 183 10.54 27.87 -8.67
C GLN A 183 10.53 26.37 -8.41
N GLN A 184 9.64 25.88 -7.53
CA GLN A 184 9.62 24.47 -7.14
C GLN A 184 8.23 23.96 -6.77
N TYR A 185 8.04 22.67 -7.04
CA TYR A 185 6.91 21.85 -6.59
C TYR A 185 7.45 20.56 -6.01
N ILE A 186 7.67 20.55 -4.68
CA ILE A 186 8.22 19.42 -3.93
C ILE A 186 7.11 18.86 -3.04
N ARG A 187 6.72 17.61 -3.24
CA ARG A 187 5.69 16.99 -2.43
C ARG A 187 6.12 15.59 -2.00
N TRP A 188 6.14 15.36 -0.69
CA TRP A 188 6.24 14.03 -0.13
C TRP A 188 4.93 13.27 -0.35
N TYR A 189 5.00 11.95 -0.35
CA TYR A 189 3.83 11.11 -0.43
C TYR A 189 3.14 11.14 0.93
N ASP A 190 2.35 12.18 1.11
CA ASP A 190 1.64 12.45 2.34
C ASP A 190 0.71 11.30 2.66
N ARG A 191 0.61 10.97 3.92
CA ARG A 191 -0.44 10.10 4.39
C ARG A 191 -1.76 10.85 4.22
N GLU A 192 -2.61 10.39 3.34
CA GLU A 192 -4.02 10.79 3.37
C GLU A 192 -4.66 10.11 4.58
N ASP A 193 -4.82 10.87 5.67
CA ASP A 193 -5.49 10.36 6.85
C ASP A 193 -6.95 10.08 6.52
N HIS A 194 -7.32 8.84 6.72
CA HIS A 194 -8.70 8.44 6.61
C HIS A 194 -9.41 8.80 7.91
N GLU A 195 -10.39 9.69 7.83
CA GLU A 195 -11.09 10.19 9.02
C GLU A 195 -12.02 9.13 9.64
N HIS A 196 -12.55 8.22 8.83
CA HIS A 196 -13.65 7.34 9.23
C HIS A 196 -13.30 5.84 9.26
N PHE A 197 -12.10 5.47 8.82
CA PHE A 197 -11.60 4.09 8.79
C PHE A 197 -10.08 4.07 8.91
N ASP A 198 -9.50 2.91 9.27
CA ASP A 198 -8.05 2.79 9.52
C ASP A 198 -7.22 2.83 8.23
N VAL A 199 -7.66 2.13 7.19
CA VAL A 199 -6.98 2.01 5.88
C VAL A 199 -8.00 1.90 4.75
N CYS A 200 -7.61 2.27 3.51
CA CYS A 200 -8.41 1.97 2.33
C CYS A 200 -7.97 0.64 1.67
N ALA A 201 -8.79 0.15 0.76
CA ALA A 201 -8.56 -1.10 0.04
C ALA A 201 -7.65 -0.97 -1.19
N ASP A 202 -7.22 0.25 -1.54
CA ASP A 202 -6.46 0.57 -2.75
C ASP A 202 -4.94 0.66 -2.49
N ASP A 203 -4.16 0.80 -3.55
CA ASP A 203 -2.69 0.89 -3.58
C ASP A 203 -2.10 2.02 -2.71
N HIS A 204 -2.92 2.99 -2.31
CA HIS A 204 -2.54 4.04 -1.36
C HIS A 204 -2.15 3.46 0.02
N CYS A 205 -2.87 2.43 0.49
CA CYS A 205 -2.57 1.70 1.72
C CYS A 205 -1.95 0.33 1.38
N GLN A 206 -2.73 -0.71 1.44
CA GLN A 206 -2.38 -2.07 1.02
C GLN A 206 -3.56 -2.64 0.25
N ARG A 207 -3.30 -3.31 -0.86
CA ARG A 207 -4.38 -3.92 -1.66
C ARG A 207 -5.17 -4.92 -0.82
N TYR A 208 -6.45 -4.61 -0.64
CA TYR A 208 -7.39 -5.46 0.06
C TYR A 208 -8.58 -5.79 -0.83
N GLN A 209 -8.76 -7.05 -1.20
CA GLN A 209 -9.84 -7.50 -2.10
C GLN A 209 -10.76 -8.53 -1.44
N GLY A 210 -10.84 -8.50 -0.12
CA GLY A 210 -11.67 -9.42 0.66
C GLY A 210 -11.27 -10.89 0.45
N ILE A 211 -12.27 -11.76 0.38
CA ILE A 211 -12.11 -13.20 0.13
C ILE A 211 -12.37 -13.59 -1.32
N SER A 212 -12.47 -12.61 -2.23
CA SER A 212 -12.66 -12.84 -3.68
C SER A 212 -11.44 -13.49 -4.32
N LYS A 213 -10.25 -13.17 -3.81
CA LYS A 213 -9.02 -13.85 -4.22
C LYS A 213 -8.85 -15.14 -3.43
N ALA A 214 -8.65 -16.23 -4.16
CA ALA A 214 -8.33 -17.52 -3.54
C ALA A 214 -6.97 -17.40 -2.81
N TYR A 215 -6.97 -17.60 -1.51
CA TYR A 215 -5.74 -17.80 -0.76
C TYR A 215 -5.37 -19.28 -0.74
N THR A 216 -4.09 -19.55 -0.91
CA THR A 216 -3.58 -20.92 -0.83
C THR A 216 -3.41 -21.34 0.65
N PRO A 217 -3.34 -22.64 0.94
CA PRO A 217 -2.97 -23.11 2.27
C PRO A 217 -1.65 -22.55 2.77
N PHE A 218 -0.71 -22.18 1.88
CA PHE A 218 0.56 -21.55 2.24
C PHE A 218 0.41 -20.15 2.81
N VAL A 219 -0.51 -19.34 2.30
CA VAL A 219 -0.81 -18.00 2.85
C VAL A 219 -1.36 -18.16 4.27
N GLN A 220 -2.30 -19.06 4.47
CA GLN A 220 -2.84 -19.33 5.82
C GLN A 220 -1.74 -19.82 6.75
N GLN A 221 -0.91 -20.77 6.30
CA GLN A 221 0.22 -21.29 7.08
C GLN A 221 1.23 -20.20 7.45
N ALA A 222 1.53 -19.27 6.53
CA ALA A 222 2.45 -18.16 6.78
C ALA A 222 1.93 -17.23 7.88
N ILE A 223 0.64 -16.86 7.82
CA ILE A 223 -0.01 -16.00 8.81
C ILE A 223 -0.07 -16.68 10.17
N GLU A 224 -0.48 -17.97 10.23
CA GLU A 224 -0.52 -18.72 11.48
C GLU A 224 0.86 -18.85 12.11
N ALA A 225 1.89 -19.16 11.30
CA ALA A 225 3.27 -19.32 11.79
C ALA A 225 3.89 -18.02 12.32
N THR A 226 3.41 -16.85 11.86
CA THR A 226 3.89 -15.53 12.26
C THR A 226 2.85 -14.72 13.03
N ARG A 227 1.81 -15.39 13.56
CA ARG A 227 0.68 -14.74 14.23
C ARG A 227 1.15 -13.80 15.34
N GLY A 228 0.79 -12.50 15.19
CA GLY A 228 1.14 -11.46 16.14
C GLY A 228 2.62 -11.06 16.16
N GLU A 229 3.47 -11.56 15.26
CA GLU A 229 4.84 -11.09 15.12
C GLU A 229 4.91 -9.76 14.36
N VAL A 230 5.70 -8.82 14.90
CA VAL A 230 5.95 -7.49 14.32
C VAL A 230 7.42 -7.16 14.38
N LEU A 231 7.87 -6.28 13.47
CA LEU A 231 9.20 -5.67 13.53
C LEU A 231 9.18 -4.51 14.52
N VAL A 232 10.20 -4.46 15.38
CA VAL A 232 10.37 -3.44 16.41
C VAL A 232 11.78 -2.84 16.28
N TYR A 233 11.87 -1.53 16.39
CA TYR A 233 13.11 -0.79 16.47
C TYR A 233 13.01 0.21 17.63
N ASP A 234 13.99 0.18 18.54
CA ASP A 234 14.02 1.03 19.73
C ASP A 234 12.70 1.03 20.55
N GLY A 235 12.09 -0.15 20.67
CA GLY A 235 10.84 -0.35 21.41
C GLY A 235 9.55 0.07 20.68
N GLU A 236 9.65 0.62 19.46
CA GLU A 236 8.49 1.03 18.65
C GLU A 236 8.27 0.08 17.46
N ILE A 237 7.01 -0.12 17.09
CA ILE A 237 6.65 -0.92 15.91
C ILE A 237 7.04 -0.18 14.64
N CYS A 238 7.72 -0.86 13.74
CA CYS A 238 8.28 -0.28 12.53
C CYS A 238 7.21 0.04 11.47
N ASP A 239 7.33 1.20 10.82
CA ASP A 239 6.68 1.50 9.54
C ASP A 239 7.38 0.69 8.42
N ALA A 240 7.07 -0.61 8.33
CA ALA A 240 7.78 -1.56 7.49
C ALA A 240 7.30 -1.48 6.04
N ARG A 241 7.97 -0.69 5.21
CA ARG A 241 7.66 -0.47 3.80
C ARG A 241 8.22 -1.57 2.90
N PHE A 242 7.61 -1.72 1.71
CA PHE A 242 8.08 -2.65 0.68
C PHE A 242 7.80 -2.09 -0.71
N SER A 243 8.56 -2.51 -1.69
CA SER A 243 8.36 -2.16 -3.10
C SER A 243 8.69 -3.33 -4.01
N LYS A 244 8.20 -3.31 -5.24
CA LYS A 244 8.34 -4.41 -6.20
C LYS A 244 9.80 -4.76 -6.48
N CYS A 245 10.60 -3.75 -6.86
CA CYS A 245 12.01 -3.92 -7.21
C CYS A 245 12.83 -2.68 -6.81
N CYS A 246 13.83 -2.83 -5.94
CA CYS A 246 14.67 -1.72 -5.51
C CYS A 246 15.64 -1.23 -6.60
N GLY A 247 15.93 -2.06 -7.63
CA GLY A 247 16.92 -1.76 -8.68
C GLY A 247 18.37 -2.06 -8.27
N GLY A 248 18.53 -2.79 -7.14
CA GLY A 248 19.78 -3.25 -6.57
C GLY A 248 20.22 -2.55 -5.28
N VAL A 249 19.58 -1.41 -4.93
CA VAL A 249 19.85 -0.67 -3.69
C VAL A 249 18.54 -0.05 -3.19
N THR A 250 18.28 -0.15 -1.87
CA THR A 250 17.10 0.47 -1.24
C THR A 250 17.31 1.95 -0.98
N GLU A 251 16.19 2.69 -0.85
CA GLU A 251 16.17 4.14 -0.65
C GLU A 251 15.82 4.51 0.80
N TYR A 252 16.15 5.73 1.21
CA TYR A 252 15.72 6.30 2.47
C TYR A 252 14.24 6.68 2.46
N PHE A 253 13.59 6.52 3.62
CA PHE A 253 12.18 6.84 3.81
C PHE A 253 11.86 8.33 3.53
N GLU A 254 12.70 9.24 4.03
CA GLU A 254 12.53 10.69 3.88
C GLU A 254 12.60 11.20 2.44
N ASN A 255 13.07 10.40 1.52
CA ASN A 255 13.08 10.74 0.10
C ASN A 255 11.73 10.50 -0.59
N THR A 256 10.81 9.81 0.06
CA THR A 256 9.53 9.38 -0.51
C THR A 256 8.33 9.84 0.30
N TRP A 257 8.25 9.41 1.56
CA TRP A 257 7.02 9.42 2.34
C TRP A 257 6.84 10.69 3.19
N GLU A 258 7.81 10.99 4.04
CA GLU A 258 7.79 12.10 4.97
C GLU A 258 9.23 12.55 5.25
N PRO A 259 9.45 13.83 5.64
CA PRO A 259 10.79 14.30 5.98
C PRO A 259 11.24 13.81 7.37
N VAL A 260 11.12 12.52 7.62
CA VAL A 260 11.47 11.86 8.89
C VAL A 260 12.44 10.71 8.60
N ASN A 261 13.49 10.61 9.40
CA ASN A 261 14.44 9.51 9.29
C ASN A 261 13.98 8.30 10.11
N HIS A 262 13.96 7.13 9.47
CA HIS A 262 13.78 5.83 10.12
C HIS A 262 15.07 5.03 9.94
N PRO A 263 15.89 4.81 10.99
CA PRO A 263 17.20 4.15 10.86
C PRO A 263 17.15 2.76 10.26
N TYR A 264 16.05 2.06 10.38
CA TYR A 264 15.80 0.73 9.81
C TYR A 264 15.32 0.76 8.35
N LEU A 265 14.91 1.92 7.81
CA LEU A 265 14.58 2.14 6.39
C LEU A 265 15.72 2.87 5.70
N THR A 266 16.83 2.18 5.58
CA THR A 266 18.12 2.73 5.17
C THR A 266 18.59 2.13 3.84
N LYS A 267 19.78 2.59 3.38
CA LYS A 267 20.46 2.03 2.23
C LYS A 267 20.88 0.59 2.51
N VAL A 268 20.31 -0.35 1.77
CA VAL A 268 20.71 -1.76 1.76
C VAL A 268 21.07 -2.16 0.33
N ILE A 269 22.21 -2.84 0.15
CA ILE A 269 22.56 -3.47 -1.12
C ILE A 269 21.81 -4.79 -1.19
N ASP A 270 21.07 -4.98 -2.26
CA ASP A 270 20.21 -6.16 -2.50
C ASP A 270 21.06 -7.38 -2.93
N SER A 271 22.04 -7.76 -2.09
CA SER A 271 23.04 -8.80 -2.40
C SER A 271 23.53 -9.46 -1.12
N ASP A 272 24.00 -10.70 -1.22
CA ASP A 272 24.69 -11.44 -0.14
C ASP A 272 26.18 -11.03 -0.01
N THR A 273 26.71 -10.36 -1.01
CA THR A 273 28.09 -9.89 -0.98
C THR A 273 28.21 -8.52 -0.31
N GLN A 274 29.15 -8.36 0.61
CA GLN A 274 29.50 -7.05 1.21
C GLN A 274 30.26 -6.15 0.21
N SER A 275 29.86 -6.12 -1.05
CA SER A 275 30.46 -5.25 -2.03
C SER A 275 30.08 -3.80 -1.74
N SER A 276 31.07 -2.92 -1.69
CA SER A 276 30.81 -1.48 -1.60
C SER A 276 30.17 -1.00 -2.90
N THR A 277 28.93 -0.51 -2.82
CA THR A 277 28.35 0.23 -3.95
C THR A 277 28.95 1.63 -4.02
N PRO A 278 29.16 2.18 -5.21
CA PRO A 278 29.50 3.59 -5.35
C PRO A 278 28.41 4.49 -4.71
N ASP A 279 28.76 5.71 -4.40
CA ASP A 279 27.81 6.70 -3.93
C ASP A 279 26.85 7.07 -5.09
N LEU A 280 25.64 6.51 -5.07
CA LEU A 280 24.63 6.72 -6.13
C LEU A 280 23.91 8.08 -6.01
N SER A 281 24.19 8.87 -4.98
CA SER A 281 23.75 10.27 -4.93
C SER A 281 24.50 11.15 -5.96
N GLN A 282 25.66 10.66 -6.43
CA GLN A 282 26.45 11.32 -7.47
C GLN A 282 25.96 10.90 -8.87
N GLU A 283 25.61 11.88 -9.71
CA GLU A 283 25.01 11.65 -11.05
C GLU A 283 25.81 10.66 -11.91
N GLU A 284 27.14 10.79 -11.95
CA GLU A 284 27.98 9.90 -12.74
C GLU A 284 27.92 8.44 -12.26
N ASN A 285 27.91 8.23 -10.94
CA ASN A 285 27.79 6.90 -10.36
C ASN A 285 26.40 6.32 -10.58
N ALA A 286 25.35 7.13 -10.39
CA ALA A 286 23.98 6.70 -10.66
C ALA A 286 23.81 6.30 -12.13
N ARG A 287 24.36 7.09 -13.06
CA ARG A 287 24.34 6.77 -14.49
C ARG A 287 25.01 5.42 -14.80
N LYS A 288 26.21 5.21 -14.26
CA LYS A 288 26.93 3.93 -14.44
C LYS A 288 26.16 2.76 -13.85
N TRP A 289 25.55 2.92 -12.66
CA TRP A 289 24.75 1.90 -12.01
C TRP A 289 23.50 1.54 -12.82
N ILE A 290 22.73 2.54 -13.25
CA ILE A 290 21.51 2.36 -14.03
C ILE A 290 21.78 1.63 -15.35
N LEU A 291 22.89 1.93 -16.00
CA LEU A 291 23.30 1.28 -17.24
C LEU A 291 23.98 -0.08 -17.06
N SER A 292 24.30 -0.47 -15.82
CA SER A 292 24.99 -1.74 -15.51
C SER A 292 23.99 -2.86 -15.17
N THR A 293 24.52 -4.08 -15.10
CA THR A 293 23.82 -5.29 -14.66
C THR A 293 24.53 -5.88 -13.45
N PRO A 294 24.49 -5.21 -12.27
CA PRO A 294 25.19 -5.70 -11.08
C PRO A 294 24.63 -7.04 -10.62
N ASP A 295 25.47 -7.81 -9.91
CA ASP A 295 25.06 -9.06 -9.27
C ASP A 295 24.32 -8.74 -7.95
N VAL A 296 23.01 -8.66 -8.04
CA VAL A 296 22.09 -8.37 -6.94
C VAL A 296 20.87 -9.28 -7.04
N PHE A 297 20.20 -9.56 -5.92
CA PHE A 297 19.08 -10.50 -5.87
C PHE A 297 17.95 -10.12 -6.85
N CYS A 298 17.54 -8.87 -6.90
CA CYS A 298 16.44 -8.46 -7.77
C CYS A 298 16.81 -8.37 -9.27
N ASN A 299 18.07 -8.61 -9.66
CA ASN A 299 18.48 -8.75 -11.06
C ASN A 299 18.26 -10.20 -11.53
N THR A 300 17.05 -10.67 -11.46
CA THR A 300 16.67 -12.01 -11.92
C THR A 300 15.82 -11.96 -13.19
N ARG A 301 16.02 -12.93 -14.06
CA ARG A 301 15.16 -13.22 -15.22
C ARG A 301 14.50 -14.59 -15.10
N ASP A 302 14.60 -15.21 -13.93
CA ASP A 302 13.96 -16.50 -13.68
C ASP A 302 12.44 -16.33 -13.68
N LYS A 303 11.80 -16.89 -14.70
CA LYS A 303 10.35 -16.80 -14.90
C LYS A 303 9.58 -17.49 -13.78
N ALA A 304 10.13 -18.57 -13.19
CA ALA A 304 9.47 -19.27 -12.10
C ALA A 304 9.41 -18.37 -10.84
N ILE A 305 10.51 -17.71 -10.51
CA ILE A 305 10.55 -16.75 -9.40
C ILE A 305 9.60 -15.57 -9.69
N LEU A 306 9.70 -14.95 -10.86
CA LEU A 306 8.90 -13.77 -11.22
C LEU A 306 7.39 -14.09 -11.22
N SER A 307 6.97 -15.22 -11.81
CA SER A 307 5.56 -15.63 -11.83
C SER A 307 5.01 -15.97 -10.43
N ASN A 308 5.87 -16.40 -9.53
CA ASN A 308 5.48 -16.70 -8.14
C ASN A 308 5.41 -15.44 -7.25
N VAL A 309 6.01 -14.33 -7.65
CA VAL A 309 6.01 -13.08 -6.87
C VAL A 309 5.00 -12.07 -7.42
N LEU A 310 4.85 -12.04 -8.74
CA LEU A 310 4.06 -11.05 -9.44
C LEU A 310 2.62 -11.53 -9.62
N ASN A 311 1.67 -10.64 -9.38
CA ASN A 311 0.28 -10.87 -9.76
C ASN A 311 0.13 -10.88 -11.29
N ASP A 312 -0.96 -11.46 -11.79
CA ASP A 312 -1.23 -11.59 -13.24
C ASP A 312 -1.10 -10.27 -14.01
N TYR A 313 -1.48 -9.14 -13.40
CA TYR A 313 -1.39 -7.80 -13.99
C TYR A 313 0.03 -7.29 -14.17
N ASP A 314 0.95 -7.76 -13.34
CA ASP A 314 2.35 -7.35 -13.36
C ASP A 314 3.19 -8.26 -14.27
N GLN A 315 2.61 -9.34 -14.80
CA GLN A 315 3.31 -10.28 -15.68
C GLN A 315 3.39 -9.84 -17.15
N GLU A 316 2.74 -8.74 -17.50
CA GLU A 316 2.76 -8.18 -18.88
C GLU A 316 4.14 -7.61 -19.26
N THR A 317 5.01 -7.33 -18.29
CA THR A 317 6.37 -6.84 -18.52
C THR A 317 7.40 -7.68 -17.75
N GLN A 318 8.64 -7.69 -18.25
CA GLN A 318 9.80 -8.29 -17.56
C GLN A 318 10.85 -7.23 -17.18
N ASP A 319 10.55 -5.95 -17.40
CA ASP A 319 11.49 -4.84 -17.28
C ASP A 319 11.51 -4.26 -15.83
N PHE A 320 11.41 -5.11 -14.80
CA PHE A 320 11.40 -4.67 -13.41
C PHE A 320 12.72 -4.12 -12.92
N PHE A 321 13.82 -4.72 -13.36
CA PHE A 321 15.16 -4.37 -12.90
C PHE A 321 15.74 -3.18 -13.68
N ARG A 322 15.57 -3.19 -15.02
CA ARG A 322 15.97 -2.12 -15.93
C ARG A 322 14.88 -1.91 -16.95
N TRP A 323 14.56 -0.66 -17.21
CA TRP A 323 13.47 -0.26 -18.11
C TRP A 323 13.83 0.94 -18.96
N GLN A 324 13.08 1.15 -20.03
CA GLN A 324 13.22 2.29 -20.91
C GLN A 324 11.86 2.75 -21.40
N VAL A 325 11.65 4.09 -21.46
CA VAL A 325 10.52 4.73 -22.10
C VAL A 325 10.99 5.92 -22.91
N SER A 326 10.28 6.25 -23.99
CA SER A 326 10.64 7.37 -24.87
C SER A 326 9.42 8.21 -25.21
N TYR A 327 9.63 9.51 -25.36
CA TYR A 327 8.61 10.49 -25.67
C TYR A 327 9.14 11.48 -26.71
N SER A 328 8.28 11.96 -27.60
CA SER A 328 8.54 13.20 -28.31
C SER A 328 8.39 14.41 -27.37
N PRO A 329 8.97 15.57 -27.65
CA PRO A 329 8.83 16.77 -26.81
C PRO A 329 7.36 17.17 -26.58
N SER A 330 6.52 17.07 -27.62
CA SER A 330 5.10 17.41 -27.53
C SER A 330 4.30 16.44 -26.65
N GLU A 331 4.54 15.12 -26.80
CA GLU A 331 3.90 14.11 -25.95
C GLU A 331 4.28 14.32 -24.48
N LEU A 332 5.57 14.59 -24.21
CA LEU A 332 6.07 14.78 -22.87
C LEU A 332 5.51 16.05 -22.22
N SER A 333 5.45 17.17 -22.97
CA SER A 333 4.86 18.42 -22.49
C SER A 333 3.39 18.27 -22.16
N ALA A 334 2.61 17.61 -23.01
CA ALA A 334 1.20 17.33 -22.80
C ALA A 334 1.00 16.39 -21.57
N LEU A 335 1.83 15.35 -21.46
CA LEU A 335 1.79 14.40 -20.37
C LEU A 335 2.02 15.09 -19.02
N ILE A 336 3.13 15.82 -18.87
CA ILE A 336 3.48 16.51 -17.62
C ILE A 336 2.36 17.49 -17.22
N THR A 337 1.87 18.30 -18.16
CA THR A 337 0.78 19.24 -17.92
C THR A 337 -0.49 18.54 -17.41
N SER A 338 -0.87 17.43 -18.06
CA SER A 338 -2.07 16.68 -17.70
C SER A 338 -1.96 16.01 -16.33
N ARG A 339 -0.75 15.57 -15.95
CA ARG A 339 -0.53 14.75 -14.76
C ARG A 339 -0.28 15.54 -13.47
N ILE A 340 0.43 16.66 -13.55
CA ILE A 340 0.77 17.48 -12.37
C ILE A 340 0.19 18.89 -12.42
N GLY A 341 -0.53 19.26 -13.51
CA GLY A 341 -1.19 20.56 -13.65
C GLY A 341 -0.25 21.72 -13.90
N ILE A 342 1.02 21.49 -14.26
CA ILE A 342 2.04 22.50 -14.50
C ILE A 342 2.35 22.55 -16.00
N ASP A 343 2.06 23.67 -16.65
CA ASP A 343 2.37 23.91 -18.07
C ASP A 343 3.78 24.49 -18.20
N PHE A 344 4.72 23.67 -18.66
CA PHE A 344 6.10 24.09 -18.96
C PHE A 344 6.24 24.66 -20.40
N GLY A 345 5.20 24.55 -21.24
CA GLY A 345 5.31 24.76 -22.67
C GLY A 345 6.09 23.63 -23.35
N GLU A 346 6.88 23.94 -24.36
CA GLU A 346 7.76 22.97 -25.01
C GLU A 346 8.95 22.65 -24.11
N ILE A 347 9.15 21.36 -23.78
CA ILE A 347 10.24 20.90 -22.91
C ILE A 347 11.57 21.02 -23.65
N GLN A 348 12.53 21.71 -23.06
CA GLN A 348 13.87 21.99 -23.59
C GLN A 348 14.97 21.20 -22.89
N SER A 349 14.88 21.00 -21.55
CA SER A 349 15.78 20.14 -20.79
C SER A 349 15.11 19.50 -19.59
N ILE A 350 15.68 18.38 -19.16
CA ILE A 350 15.29 17.62 -17.96
C ILE A 350 16.58 17.18 -17.28
N GLU A 351 16.84 17.71 -16.09
CA GLU A 351 18.12 17.53 -15.40
C GLU A 351 17.92 17.10 -13.95
N PRO A 352 18.48 15.95 -13.50
CA PRO A 352 18.55 15.60 -12.10
C PRO A 352 19.34 16.67 -11.32
N VAL A 353 18.74 17.19 -10.26
CA VAL A 353 19.38 18.18 -9.35
C VAL A 353 19.90 17.48 -8.11
N GLU A 354 19.15 16.50 -7.62
CA GLU A 354 19.49 15.75 -6.41
C GLU A 354 19.00 14.30 -6.55
N ARG A 355 19.85 13.38 -6.06
CA ARG A 355 19.52 11.95 -5.99
C ARG A 355 19.66 11.43 -4.56
N GLY A 356 18.82 10.48 -4.22
CA GLY A 356 18.96 9.67 -3.02
C GLY A 356 20.03 8.58 -3.16
N VAL A 357 20.20 7.82 -2.09
CA VAL A 357 21.26 6.80 -1.98
C VAL A 357 21.10 5.59 -2.91
N SER A 358 19.92 5.39 -3.48
CA SER A 358 19.62 4.37 -4.49
C SER A 358 19.77 4.85 -5.93
N GLY A 359 20.16 6.11 -6.13
CA GLY A 359 20.17 6.77 -7.44
C GLY A 359 18.81 7.31 -7.89
N ARG A 360 17.76 7.19 -7.04
CA ARG A 360 16.45 7.80 -7.30
C ARG A 360 16.56 9.31 -7.26
N ILE A 361 15.98 9.97 -8.26
CA ILE A 361 15.93 11.42 -8.31
C ILE A 361 14.93 11.90 -7.27
N THR A 362 15.38 12.78 -6.37
CA THR A 362 14.57 13.44 -5.35
C THR A 362 14.21 14.87 -5.72
N ARG A 363 15.01 15.50 -6.59
CA ARG A 363 14.75 16.83 -7.18
C ARG A 363 15.13 16.81 -8.66
N LEU A 364 14.18 17.15 -9.51
CA LEU A 364 14.33 17.15 -10.96
C LEU A 364 13.98 18.53 -11.52
N ARG A 365 14.92 19.16 -12.23
CA ARG A 365 14.67 20.41 -12.95
C ARG A 365 14.07 20.11 -14.30
N ILE A 366 12.99 20.78 -14.62
CA ILE A 366 12.37 20.76 -15.95
C ILE A 366 12.38 22.18 -16.47
N GLN A 367 13.04 22.40 -17.60
CA GLN A 367 13.05 23.65 -18.31
C GLN A 367 12.24 23.52 -19.59
N GLY A 368 11.29 24.40 -19.75
CA GLY A 368 10.47 24.52 -20.94
C GLY A 368 10.37 25.97 -21.43
N SER A 369 9.66 26.18 -22.53
CA SER A 369 9.52 27.52 -23.16
C SER A 369 8.71 28.52 -22.32
N LYS A 370 7.87 28.04 -21.38
CA LYS A 370 7.03 28.87 -20.52
C LYS A 370 7.50 28.90 -19.06
N ARG A 371 8.22 27.87 -18.61
CA ARG A 371 8.56 27.72 -17.18
C ARG A 371 9.85 26.93 -17.01
N ASP A 372 10.61 27.30 -15.98
CA ASP A 372 11.77 26.59 -15.46
C ASP A 372 11.52 26.34 -13.98
N MET A 373 11.42 25.06 -13.57
CA MET A 373 11.01 24.70 -12.21
C MET A 373 11.60 23.37 -11.79
N ILE A 374 11.83 23.21 -10.49
CA ILE A 374 12.21 21.93 -9.88
C ILE A 374 10.96 21.21 -9.37
N ILE A 375 10.76 19.96 -9.78
CA ILE A 375 9.76 19.08 -9.20
C ILE A 375 10.42 18.01 -8.31
N GLY A 376 9.73 17.50 -7.31
CA GLY A 376 10.16 16.43 -6.37
C GLY A 376 9.00 16.06 -5.44
N LYS A 377 9.02 15.05 -4.75
CA LYS A 377 9.86 13.88 -4.51
C LYS A 377 9.56 12.76 -5.51
N GLU A 378 9.85 11.51 -5.08
CA GLU A 378 9.79 10.29 -5.90
C GLU A 378 8.45 10.14 -6.64
N LEU A 379 7.34 10.21 -5.92
CA LEU A 379 6.02 9.98 -6.50
C LEU A 379 5.58 11.09 -7.46
N VAL A 380 5.90 12.36 -7.17
CA VAL A 380 5.60 13.49 -8.08
C VAL A 380 6.33 13.31 -9.39
N ILE A 381 7.61 12.93 -9.33
CA ILE A 381 8.42 12.67 -10.52
C ILE A 381 7.81 11.51 -11.32
N ARG A 382 7.50 10.38 -10.68
CA ARG A 382 6.87 9.23 -11.38
C ARG A 382 5.53 9.59 -12.01
N LYS A 383 4.71 10.35 -11.30
CA LYS A 383 3.41 10.82 -11.79
C LYS A 383 3.56 11.72 -13.03
N ALA A 384 4.55 12.62 -13.05
CA ALA A 384 4.76 13.54 -14.14
C ALA A 384 5.12 12.86 -15.49
N PHE A 385 5.78 11.70 -15.45
CA PHE A 385 6.34 11.02 -16.62
C PHE A 385 5.58 9.75 -17.03
N SER A 386 4.33 9.56 -16.62
CA SER A 386 3.51 8.41 -17.05
C SER A 386 2.02 8.72 -16.95
N GLN A 387 1.22 8.11 -17.80
CA GLN A 387 -0.25 8.17 -17.69
C GLN A 387 -0.77 7.52 -16.40
N SER A 388 -0.05 6.54 -15.85
CA SER A 388 -0.28 5.98 -14.53
C SER A 388 0.83 6.44 -13.56
N HIS A 389 1.85 5.60 -13.37
CA HIS A 389 3.07 5.91 -12.63
C HIS A 389 4.27 5.36 -13.38
N LEU A 390 5.32 6.18 -13.57
CA LEU A 390 6.58 5.69 -14.10
C LEU A 390 7.14 4.60 -13.18
N TYR A 391 7.89 3.66 -13.71
CA TYR A 391 8.42 2.52 -12.95
C TYR A 391 9.14 2.93 -11.67
N SER A 392 10.06 3.90 -11.74
CA SER A 392 10.74 4.52 -10.58
C SER A 392 11.23 5.91 -10.93
N SER A 393 11.75 6.66 -9.94
CA SER A 393 12.49 7.90 -10.20
C SER A 393 14.01 7.69 -10.38
N ALA A 394 14.49 6.42 -10.39
CA ALA A 394 15.89 6.12 -10.67
C ALA A 394 16.12 6.01 -12.18
N PHE A 395 16.28 7.14 -12.86
CA PHE A 395 16.51 7.15 -14.29
C PHE A 395 17.54 8.20 -14.73
N ILE A 396 18.06 8.02 -15.95
CA ILE A 396 18.85 8.99 -16.70
C ILE A 396 18.05 9.43 -17.90
N VAL A 397 18.35 10.64 -18.40
CA VAL A 397 17.72 11.22 -19.58
C VAL A 397 18.73 11.24 -20.72
N GLU A 398 18.34 10.70 -21.86
CA GLU A 398 19.07 10.83 -23.13
C GLU A 398 18.20 11.58 -24.14
N THR A 399 18.81 12.44 -24.95
CA THR A 399 18.11 13.22 -25.97
C THR A 399 18.65 12.92 -27.34
N GLU A 400 17.74 12.78 -28.31
CA GLU A 400 18.09 12.78 -29.74
C GLU A 400 17.76 14.15 -30.32
N LYS A 401 18.63 14.64 -31.18
CA LYS A 401 18.46 15.93 -31.87
C LYS A 401 18.49 15.75 -33.38
N ASP A 402 17.79 16.61 -34.07
CA ASP A 402 17.87 16.71 -35.54
C ASP A 402 19.05 17.56 -36.01
N THR A 403 19.12 17.77 -37.34
CA THR A 403 20.17 18.57 -37.97
C THR A 403 20.14 20.06 -37.63
N SER A 404 19.02 20.53 -37.03
CA SER A 404 18.86 21.93 -36.59
C SER A 404 19.14 22.05 -35.05
N GLU A 405 19.69 21.03 -34.41
CA GLU A 405 19.92 20.93 -32.96
C GLU A 405 18.62 20.90 -32.13
N ALA A 406 17.44 20.79 -32.74
CA ALA A 406 16.18 20.65 -32.02
C ALA A 406 16.02 19.22 -31.47
N ILE A 407 15.56 19.11 -30.24
CA ILE A 407 15.31 17.83 -29.61
C ILE A 407 14.10 17.16 -30.25
N THR A 408 14.29 15.95 -30.74
CA THR A 408 13.26 15.14 -31.40
C THR A 408 12.73 14.04 -30.48
N ARG A 409 13.52 13.61 -29.46
CA ARG A 409 13.16 12.54 -28.55
C ARG A 409 13.85 12.70 -27.21
N PHE A 410 13.09 12.42 -26.15
CA PHE A 410 13.58 12.15 -24.80
C PHE A 410 13.47 10.66 -24.53
N THR A 411 14.56 10.02 -24.09
CA THR A 411 14.58 8.63 -23.67
C THR A 411 14.99 8.55 -22.22
N LEU A 412 14.09 7.99 -21.38
CA LEU A 412 14.35 7.72 -19.98
C LEU A 412 14.78 6.26 -19.84
N LYS A 413 16.00 6.01 -19.35
CA LYS A 413 16.48 4.67 -19.00
C LYS A 413 16.59 4.58 -17.50
N GLY A 414 15.98 3.56 -16.89
CA GLY A 414 15.88 3.53 -15.45
C GLY A 414 16.08 2.16 -14.82
N ALA A 415 16.03 2.16 -13.47
CA ALA A 415 16.28 1.01 -12.64
C ALA A 415 15.22 0.86 -11.53
N GLY A 416 14.73 -0.37 -11.35
CA GLY A 416 13.79 -0.74 -10.31
C GLY A 416 12.35 -0.33 -10.59
N TRP A 417 11.45 -0.82 -9.74
CA TRP A 417 10.01 -0.56 -9.80
C TRP A 417 9.47 -0.24 -8.40
N GLY A 418 8.87 0.93 -8.26
CA GLY A 418 8.39 1.50 -7.00
C GLY A 418 9.42 2.37 -6.31
N HIS A 419 9.06 2.82 -5.13
CA HIS A 419 9.82 3.80 -4.34
C HIS A 419 11.16 3.29 -3.79
N GLY A 420 11.35 1.97 -3.72
CA GLY A 420 12.62 1.36 -3.30
C GLY A 420 12.91 1.38 -1.80
N VAL A 421 11.99 1.83 -0.96
CA VAL A 421 12.15 1.90 0.50
C VAL A 421 11.79 0.55 1.13
N GLY A 422 12.62 0.04 2.04
CA GLY A 422 12.39 -1.19 2.77
C GLY A 422 12.57 -2.46 1.93
N LEU A 423 11.69 -3.45 2.09
CA LEU A 423 11.82 -4.77 1.46
C LEU A 423 11.63 -4.71 -0.06
N CYS A 424 12.57 -5.29 -0.81
CA CYS A 424 12.45 -5.53 -2.24
C CYS A 424 11.77 -6.88 -2.47
N GLN A 425 10.53 -6.89 -3.01
CA GLN A 425 9.75 -8.13 -3.17
C GLN A 425 10.46 -9.15 -4.07
N ILE A 426 11.00 -8.73 -5.22
CA ILE A 426 11.73 -9.63 -6.12
C ILE A 426 13.03 -10.12 -5.48
N GLY A 427 13.78 -9.23 -4.80
CA GLY A 427 15.01 -9.63 -4.10
C GLY A 427 14.73 -10.62 -2.97
N ALA A 428 13.70 -10.37 -2.15
CA ALA A 428 13.28 -11.27 -1.09
C ALA A 428 12.82 -12.65 -1.61
N ALA A 429 12.19 -12.69 -2.80
CA ALA A 429 11.84 -13.96 -3.46
C ALA A 429 13.06 -14.76 -3.87
N VAL A 430 14.07 -14.10 -4.46
CA VAL A 430 15.33 -14.75 -4.81
C VAL A 430 16.08 -15.22 -3.55
N MET A 431 16.08 -14.42 -2.47
CA MET A 431 16.65 -14.87 -1.19
C MET A 431 15.96 -16.14 -0.70
N SER A 432 14.63 -16.17 -0.71
CA SER A 432 13.88 -17.35 -0.30
C SER A 432 14.16 -18.58 -1.17
N ASP A 433 14.27 -18.41 -2.49
CA ASP A 433 14.65 -19.49 -3.42
C ASP A 433 16.07 -20.00 -3.15
N LYS A 434 16.98 -19.13 -2.70
CA LYS A 434 18.32 -19.50 -2.22
C LYS A 434 18.34 -20.15 -0.83
N GLY A 435 17.20 -20.32 -0.16
CA GLY A 435 17.07 -20.99 1.13
C GLY A 435 17.19 -20.08 2.37
N TYR A 436 17.12 -18.76 2.20
CA TYR A 436 17.01 -17.84 3.34
C TYR A 436 15.63 -17.96 3.99
N ASP A 437 15.59 -18.03 5.32
CA ASP A 437 14.34 -17.99 6.07
C ASP A 437 13.80 -16.55 6.17
N TYR A 438 12.54 -16.40 6.60
CA TYR A 438 11.89 -15.09 6.68
C TYR A 438 12.59 -14.13 7.66
N LYS A 439 13.26 -14.62 8.71
CA LYS A 439 14.00 -13.79 9.67
C LYS A 439 15.25 -13.22 9.04
N GLN A 440 15.95 -14.03 8.25
CA GLN A 440 17.11 -13.59 7.47
C GLN A 440 16.73 -12.56 6.42
N ILE A 441 15.60 -12.78 5.72
CA ILE A 441 15.05 -11.83 4.75
C ILE A 441 14.73 -10.50 5.44
N LEU A 442 14.01 -10.54 6.57
CA LEU A 442 13.66 -9.34 7.32
C LEU A 442 14.87 -8.60 7.86
N SER A 443 15.84 -9.30 8.43
CA SER A 443 17.06 -8.68 8.95
C SER A 443 17.95 -8.06 7.86
N HIS A 444 17.88 -8.58 6.63
CA HIS A 444 18.58 -8.00 5.47
C HIS A 444 18.00 -6.62 5.10
N TYR A 445 16.66 -6.52 4.96
CA TYR A 445 16.02 -5.28 4.49
C TYR A 445 15.70 -4.27 5.61
N PHE A 446 15.66 -4.70 6.87
CA PHE A 446 15.38 -3.86 8.03
C PHE A 446 16.47 -4.04 9.09
N PRO A 447 17.68 -3.52 8.82
CA PRO A 447 18.81 -3.70 9.74
C PRO A 447 18.54 -3.06 11.11
N GLY A 448 18.96 -3.75 12.17
CA GLY A 448 18.81 -3.30 13.55
C GLY A 448 17.44 -3.52 14.17
N THR A 449 16.47 -4.05 13.41
CA THR A 449 15.14 -4.40 13.95
C THR A 449 15.16 -5.75 14.66
N GLN A 450 14.15 -5.97 15.51
CA GLN A 450 13.90 -7.22 16.21
C GLN A 450 12.48 -7.71 15.90
N LEU A 451 12.32 -9.03 15.87
CA LEU A 451 10.99 -9.66 15.82
C LEU A 451 10.46 -9.82 17.24
N GLU A 452 9.31 -9.22 17.49
CA GLU A 452 8.64 -9.32 18.77
C GLU A 452 7.17 -9.69 18.63
N SER A 453 6.59 -10.24 19.69
CA SER A 453 5.14 -10.39 19.76
C SER A 453 4.49 -9.04 20.07
N ILE A 454 3.46 -8.68 19.33
CA ILE A 454 2.67 -7.47 19.55
C ILE A 454 2.17 -7.35 21.00
N LYS A 455 1.96 -8.48 21.70
CA LYS A 455 1.57 -8.50 23.10
C LYS A 455 2.63 -7.92 24.04
N ASN A 456 3.90 -8.02 23.66
CA ASN A 456 5.02 -7.52 24.46
C ASN A 456 5.24 -6.03 24.25
N VAL A 457 4.91 -5.52 23.06
CA VAL A 457 5.06 -4.10 22.68
C VAL A 457 3.92 -3.24 23.21
N ASN A 458 2.75 -3.84 23.49
CA ASN A 458 1.51 -3.15 23.83
C ASN A 458 1.38 -2.65 25.26
N SER A 459 2.40 -2.70 26.11
CA SER A 459 2.29 -2.10 27.46
C SER A 459 2.13 -0.56 27.44
N SER A 460 2.30 0.08 26.28
CA SER A 460 2.15 1.54 26.10
C SER A 460 1.03 1.96 25.13
N VAL A 461 0.37 1.03 24.42
CA VAL A 461 -0.68 1.33 23.44
C VAL A 461 -1.98 0.63 23.82
N SER A 462 -2.95 1.38 24.34
CA SER A 462 -4.31 0.90 24.57
C SER A 462 -5.03 0.85 23.20
N PHE A 463 -5.15 -0.34 22.61
CA PHE A 463 -6.10 -0.55 21.51
C PHE A 463 -7.52 -0.57 22.12
N ALA A 464 -8.09 0.62 22.33
CA ALA A 464 -9.48 0.73 22.71
C ALA A 464 -10.33 0.10 21.61
N ALA A 465 -11.15 -0.90 21.97
CA ALA A 465 -12.25 -1.32 21.12
C ALA A 465 -12.99 -0.05 20.71
N THR A 466 -13.26 0.13 19.42
CA THR A 466 -14.04 1.25 18.89
C THR A 466 -15.45 1.21 19.48
N SER A 467 -15.57 1.67 20.75
CA SER A 467 -16.82 2.11 21.33
C SER A 467 -17.07 3.51 20.77
N SER A 468 -18.16 3.67 20.04
CA SER A 468 -18.74 4.89 19.54
C SER A 468 -18.31 6.15 20.30
N ILE A 469 -17.30 6.89 19.76
CA ILE A 469 -17.01 8.23 20.25
C ILE A 469 -17.99 9.18 19.56
N ASN A 470 -19.06 9.50 20.32
CA ASN A 470 -19.85 10.70 20.10
C ASN A 470 -18.94 11.92 20.38
N ARG A 471 -18.23 12.41 19.39
CA ARG A 471 -17.64 13.76 19.44
C ARG A 471 -18.75 14.74 19.03
N GLY A 472 -19.41 15.29 20.07
CA GLY A 472 -20.35 16.39 19.91
C GLY A 472 -19.69 17.56 19.20
N GLY A 473 -20.33 18.02 18.12
CA GLY A 473 -19.91 19.19 17.39
C GLY A 473 -19.94 20.43 18.30
N ALA A 474 -18.74 21.01 18.51
CA ALA A 474 -18.63 22.38 18.99
C ALA A 474 -18.64 23.28 17.76
N GLY A 475 -19.79 23.88 17.49
CA GLY A 475 -19.89 24.96 16.51
C GLY A 475 -18.98 26.12 16.88
N LYS A 476 -18.23 26.62 15.89
CA LYS A 476 -17.74 27.98 15.91
C LYS A 476 -18.25 28.69 14.66
N SER A 477 -18.89 29.79 14.95
CA SER A 477 -19.45 30.82 14.07
C SER A 477 -18.45 31.37 13.06
#